data_7fea962cf48508f32e67fa0d8845119f
#
_entry.id   7fea962cf48508f32e67fa0d8845119f
#
_cell.length_a   1.000
_cell.length_b   1.000
_cell.length_c   1.000
_cell.angle_alpha   90.00
_cell.angle_beta   90.00
_cell.angle_gamma   90.00
#
_symmetry.space_group_name_H-M   'P 1'
#
loop_
_entity.id
_entity.type
_entity.pdbx_description
1 polymer ?
#
loop_
_entity_poly.entity_id
_entity_poly.type
_entity_poly.pdbx_seq_one_letter_code
_entity_poly.pdbx_strand_id
1 'polypeptide(L)'
;MTAGARLEERWREILSVHARTMCEIDRALHPYGLGASDFEVLDLLVTEGPEEGAQCRVQNMVGRVHLSQSALSRLIARLEKDGLVERTMCAEDRRGVYVALTRGGRHLHAEVLPLQRAVLARMLGDDETAPDSAPPSGPAGCARRPM
;
A
#
# COMPACT_ATOMS: atom_id res chain seq x y z
N MET A 1 -21.40 -25.27 -16.40
CA MET A 1 -20.90 -24.48 -15.26
C MET A 1 -22.04 -23.69 -14.66
N THR A 2 -22.29 -23.83 -13.37
CA THR A 2 -23.35 -23.11 -12.66
C THR A 2 -22.96 -21.62 -12.46
N ALA A 3 -23.95 -20.75 -12.21
CA ALA A 3 -23.71 -19.35 -11.90
C ALA A 3 -22.81 -19.20 -10.65
N GLY A 4 -23.02 -20.05 -9.64
CA GLY A 4 -22.19 -20.05 -8.42
C GLY A 4 -20.73 -20.38 -8.72
N ALA A 5 -20.47 -21.38 -9.54
CA ALA A 5 -19.10 -21.77 -9.90
C ALA A 5 -18.35 -20.65 -10.64
N ARG A 6 -19.06 -19.89 -11.49
CA ARG A 6 -18.47 -18.72 -12.19
C ARG A 6 -18.14 -17.58 -11.22
N LEU A 7 -18.95 -17.38 -10.20
CA LEU A 7 -18.67 -16.36 -9.18
C LEU A 7 -17.47 -16.74 -8.33
N GLU A 8 -17.36 -18.00 -7.94
CA GLU A 8 -16.18 -18.51 -7.19
C GLU A 8 -14.89 -18.40 -8.01
N GLU A 9 -14.95 -18.76 -9.29
CA GLU A 9 -13.80 -18.62 -10.18
C GLU A 9 -13.34 -17.18 -10.31
N ARG A 10 -14.28 -16.25 -10.54
CA ARG A 10 -13.98 -14.81 -10.58
C ARG A 10 -13.39 -14.30 -9.28
N TRP A 11 -13.92 -14.76 -8.15
CA TRP A 11 -13.38 -14.41 -6.84
C TRP A 11 -11.93 -14.85 -6.68
N ARG A 12 -11.61 -16.10 -7.08
CA ARG A 12 -10.24 -16.61 -7.05
C ARG A 12 -9.29 -15.84 -7.96
N GLU A 13 -9.76 -15.42 -9.12
CA GLU A 13 -9.00 -14.56 -10.02
C GLU A 13 -8.66 -13.22 -9.37
N ILE A 14 -9.62 -12.56 -8.73
CA ILE A 14 -9.40 -11.30 -8.00
C ILE A 14 -8.37 -11.49 -6.89
N LEU A 15 -8.50 -12.54 -6.10
CA LEU A 15 -7.53 -12.86 -5.04
C LEU A 15 -6.14 -13.10 -5.61
N SER A 16 -6.04 -13.82 -6.71
CA SER A 16 -4.76 -14.13 -7.36
C SER A 16 -4.08 -12.86 -7.90
N VAL A 17 -4.82 -12.01 -8.59
CA VAL A 17 -4.32 -10.73 -9.10
C VAL A 17 -3.86 -9.85 -7.96
N HIS A 18 -4.67 -9.73 -6.91
CA HIS A 18 -4.31 -8.95 -5.73
C HIS A 18 -3.02 -9.45 -5.08
N ALA A 19 -2.92 -10.76 -4.82
CA ALA A 19 -1.74 -11.34 -4.16
C ALA A 19 -0.47 -11.13 -4.98
N ARG A 20 -0.52 -11.36 -6.29
CA ARG A 20 0.62 -11.16 -7.19
C ARG A 20 1.02 -9.69 -7.29
N THR A 21 0.05 -8.80 -7.39
CA THR A 21 0.30 -7.36 -7.48
C THR A 21 0.95 -6.84 -6.21
N MET A 22 0.43 -7.21 -5.04
CA MET A 22 1.04 -6.85 -3.76
C MET A 22 2.48 -7.36 -3.64
N CYS A 23 2.73 -8.59 -4.07
CA CYS A 23 4.06 -9.18 -4.07
C CYS A 23 5.04 -8.41 -4.96
N GLU A 24 4.62 -8.04 -6.16
CA GLU A 24 5.46 -7.29 -7.10
C GLU A 24 5.73 -5.86 -6.62
N ILE A 25 4.75 -5.21 -5.97
CA ILE A 25 4.97 -3.90 -5.36
C ILE A 25 5.95 -4.02 -4.19
N ASP A 26 5.78 -5.01 -3.31
CA ASP A 26 6.72 -5.27 -2.21
C ASP A 26 8.15 -5.43 -2.72
N ARG A 27 8.32 -6.19 -3.79
CA ARG A 27 9.64 -6.42 -4.41
C ARG A 27 10.24 -5.13 -4.97
N ALA A 28 9.44 -4.34 -5.69
CA ALA A 28 9.89 -3.09 -6.29
C ALA A 28 10.29 -2.04 -5.24
N LEU A 29 9.58 -1.99 -4.11
CA LEU A 29 9.78 -0.99 -3.07
C LEU A 29 10.72 -1.45 -1.95
N HIS A 30 11.10 -2.73 -1.92
CA HIS A 30 11.98 -3.28 -0.90
C HIS A 30 13.32 -2.53 -0.77
N PRO A 31 14.00 -2.13 -1.86
CA PRO A 31 15.24 -1.35 -1.74
C PRO A 31 15.08 -0.01 -1.03
N TYR A 32 13.87 0.52 -0.97
CA TYR A 32 13.55 1.78 -0.30
C TYR A 32 13.05 1.58 1.14
N GLY A 33 13.03 0.35 1.62
CA GLY A 33 12.54 0.02 2.96
C GLY A 33 11.01 0.03 3.09
N LEU A 34 10.28 0.02 1.98
CA LEU A 34 8.82 0.09 1.95
C LEU A 34 8.20 -1.22 1.45
N GLY A 35 7.01 -1.51 1.94
CA GLY A 35 6.12 -2.49 1.37
C GLY A 35 4.93 -1.84 0.66
N ALA A 36 4.09 -2.64 0.03
CA ALA A 36 2.90 -2.16 -0.69
C ALA A 36 1.93 -1.41 0.23
N SER A 37 1.69 -1.93 1.43
CA SER A 37 0.82 -1.28 2.41
C SER A 37 1.40 0.02 2.95
N ASP A 38 2.71 0.09 3.13
CA ASP A 38 3.41 1.33 3.52
C ASP A 38 3.16 2.42 2.48
N PHE A 39 3.29 2.07 1.21
CA PHE A 39 3.03 2.99 0.10
C PHE A 39 1.60 3.52 0.12
N GLU A 40 0.60 2.65 0.33
CA GLU A 40 -0.80 3.04 0.37
C GLU A 40 -1.07 4.10 1.47
N VAL A 41 -0.44 3.96 2.62
CA VAL A 41 -0.55 4.94 3.71
C VAL A 41 0.11 6.26 3.33
N LEU A 42 1.32 6.23 2.78
CA LEU A 42 2.00 7.45 2.33
C LEU A 42 1.22 8.16 1.21
N ASP A 43 0.70 7.39 0.27
CA ASP A 43 -0.09 7.92 -0.85
C ASP A 43 -1.40 8.56 -0.38
N LEU A 44 -2.08 7.94 0.57
CA LEU A 44 -3.28 8.51 1.18
C LEU A 44 -2.97 9.85 1.86
N LEU A 45 -1.87 9.94 2.60
CA LEU A 45 -1.46 11.16 3.28
C LEU A 45 -1.11 12.28 2.29
N VAL A 46 -0.49 11.97 1.17
CA VAL A 46 -0.23 12.95 0.10
C VAL A 46 -1.54 13.42 -0.52
N THR A 47 -2.46 12.51 -0.79
CA THR A 47 -3.73 12.82 -1.46
C THR A 47 -4.66 13.65 -0.59
N GLU A 48 -4.77 13.31 0.70
CA GLU A 48 -5.65 13.99 1.66
C GLU A 48 -5.04 15.30 2.18
N GLY A 49 -3.73 15.39 2.21
CA GLY A 49 -3.01 16.56 2.69
C GLY A 49 -1.89 16.96 1.74
N PRO A 50 -2.21 17.56 0.56
CA PRO A 50 -1.18 17.94 -0.40
C PRO A 50 -0.25 19.06 0.11
N GLU A 51 -0.66 19.80 1.14
CA GLU A 51 0.13 20.87 1.74
C GLU A 51 1.09 20.33 2.79
N GLU A 52 2.26 20.95 2.89
CA GLU A 52 3.23 20.61 3.93
C GLU A 52 2.61 20.83 5.33
N GLY A 53 2.71 19.82 6.19
CA GLY A 53 2.14 19.85 7.55
C GLY A 53 0.67 19.48 7.64
N ALA A 54 0.02 19.13 6.53
CA ALA A 54 -1.36 18.65 6.55
C ALA A 54 -1.47 17.35 7.36
N GLN A 55 -2.47 17.27 8.21
CA GLN A 55 -2.70 16.14 9.12
C GLN A 55 -3.95 15.36 8.72
N CYS A 56 -3.86 14.04 8.84
CA CYS A 56 -5.00 13.15 8.66
C CYS A 56 -5.28 12.40 9.95
N ARG A 57 -6.56 12.32 10.32
CA ARG A 57 -6.96 11.56 11.50
C ARG A 57 -6.86 10.06 11.23
N VAL A 58 -6.22 9.30 12.12
CA VAL A 58 -6.02 7.86 11.94
C VAL A 58 -7.34 7.12 11.73
N GLN A 59 -8.40 7.48 12.45
CA GLN A 59 -9.73 6.87 12.27
C GLN A 59 -10.29 7.04 10.85
N ASN A 60 -9.99 8.16 10.19
CA ASN A 60 -10.43 8.41 8.82
C ASN A 60 -9.61 7.59 7.80
N MET A 61 -8.44 7.13 8.19
CA MET A 61 -7.57 6.30 7.34
C MET A 61 -8.02 4.84 7.31
N VAL A 62 -8.58 4.32 8.40
CA VAL A 62 -8.96 2.90 8.54
C VAL A 62 -9.92 2.44 7.44
N GLY A 63 -10.87 3.28 7.06
CA GLY A 63 -11.83 2.94 5.99
C GLY A 63 -11.31 3.12 4.57
N ARG A 64 -10.12 3.70 4.39
CA ARG A 64 -9.56 4.07 3.08
C ARG A 64 -8.34 3.25 2.69
N VAL A 65 -7.60 2.77 3.66
CA VAL A 65 -6.57 1.76 3.47
C VAL A 65 -7.14 0.43 3.95
N HIS A 66 -7.05 -0.62 3.17
CA HIS A 66 -7.66 -1.91 3.48
C HIS A 66 -6.83 -2.69 4.51
N LEU A 67 -6.68 -2.10 5.70
CA LEU A 67 -5.97 -2.65 6.84
C LEU A 67 -6.87 -2.60 8.08
N SER A 68 -6.69 -3.54 8.99
CA SER A 68 -7.30 -3.44 10.32
C SER A 68 -6.70 -2.26 11.09
N GLN A 69 -7.43 -1.77 12.10
CA GLN A 69 -6.95 -0.67 12.94
C GLN A 69 -5.61 -1.01 13.60
N SER A 70 -5.45 -2.23 14.10
CA SER A 70 -4.21 -2.67 14.73
C SER A 70 -3.05 -2.78 13.73
N ALA A 71 -3.30 -3.27 12.52
CA ALA A 71 -2.30 -3.33 11.47
C ALA A 71 -1.87 -1.92 11.04
N LEU A 72 -2.82 -1.01 10.87
CA LEU A 72 -2.54 0.39 10.53
C LEU A 72 -1.73 1.08 11.62
N SER A 73 -2.08 0.89 12.90
CA SER A 73 -1.35 1.48 14.03
C SER A 73 0.10 1.00 14.08
N ARG A 74 0.35 -0.29 13.84
CA ARG A 74 1.71 -0.83 13.78
C ARG A 74 2.51 -0.30 12.60
N LEU A 75 1.87 -0.16 11.47
CA LEU A 75 2.47 0.38 10.26
C LEU A 75 2.87 1.85 10.46
N ILE A 76 1.98 2.66 11.02
CA ILE A 76 2.25 4.07 11.33
C ILE A 76 3.40 4.19 12.33
N ALA A 77 3.45 3.36 13.37
CA ALA A 77 4.54 3.35 14.35
C ALA A 77 5.90 3.07 13.67
N ARG A 78 5.94 2.15 12.72
CA ARG A 78 7.14 1.85 11.94
C ARG A 78 7.54 3.01 11.04
N LEU A 79 6.58 3.61 10.33
CA LEU A 79 6.85 4.78 9.48
C LEU A 79 7.33 5.99 10.29
N GLU A 80 6.81 6.17 11.50
CA GLU A 80 7.27 7.21 12.43
C GLU A 80 8.70 6.97 12.87
N LYS A 81 9.03 5.72 13.22
CA LYS A 81 10.39 5.33 13.59
C LYS A 81 11.38 5.57 12.45
N ASP A 82 10.95 5.36 11.21
CA ASP A 82 11.77 5.60 10.02
C ASP A 82 11.80 7.09 9.61
N GLY A 83 11.14 7.96 10.34
CA GLY A 83 11.15 9.40 10.08
C GLY A 83 10.28 9.85 8.90
N LEU A 84 9.32 9.02 8.46
CA LEU A 84 8.51 9.30 7.28
C LEU A 84 7.18 9.96 7.62
N VAL A 85 6.68 9.76 8.82
CA VAL A 85 5.47 10.38 9.35
C VAL A 85 5.69 10.87 10.78
N GLU A 86 4.83 11.77 11.22
CA GLU A 86 4.77 12.24 12.60
C GLU A 86 3.36 12.06 13.14
N ARG A 87 3.25 11.53 14.35
CA ARG A 87 1.99 11.45 15.08
C ARG A 87 1.87 12.62 16.04
N THR A 88 0.70 13.23 16.03
CA THR A 88 0.35 14.28 16.98
C THR A 88 -1.00 13.98 17.61
N MET A 89 -1.16 14.37 18.87
CA MET A 89 -2.45 14.35 19.53
C MET A 89 -3.02 15.76 19.52
N CYS A 90 -4.30 15.89 19.13
CA CYS A 90 -4.97 17.17 19.18
C CYS A 90 -5.21 17.57 20.64
N ALA A 91 -4.84 18.81 21.02
CA ALA A 91 -5.06 19.33 22.36
C ALA A 91 -6.56 19.43 22.73
N GLU A 92 -7.43 19.60 21.74
CA GLU A 92 -8.88 19.72 21.90
C GLU A 92 -9.60 18.36 21.92
N ASP A 93 -9.00 17.35 21.31
CA ASP A 93 -9.53 15.98 21.28
C ASP A 93 -8.45 14.99 21.72
N ARG A 94 -8.44 14.66 23.02
CA ARG A 94 -7.49 13.72 23.61
C ARG A 94 -7.56 12.30 23.05
N ARG A 95 -8.61 11.97 22.27
CA ARG A 95 -8.81 10.67 21.63
C ARG A 95 -8.36 10.68 20.18
N GLY A 96 -8.10 11.86 19.61
CA GLY A 96 -7.70 12.00 18.20
C GLY A 96 -6.19 11.85 18.03
N VAL A 97 -5.78 10.83 17.29
CA VAL A 97 -4.41 10.70 16.80
C VAL A 97 -4.38 11.17 15.35
N TYR A 98 -3.51 12.11 15.07
CA TYR A 98 -3.30 12.68 13.75
C TYR A 98 -1.94 12.25 13.22
N VAL A 99 -1.85 12.05 11.94
CA VAL A 99 -0.62 11.68 11.24
C VAL A 99 -0.37 12.67 10.12
N ALA A 100 0.86 13.13 10.01
CA ALA A 100 1.31 13.99 8.93
C ALA A 100 2.56 13.40 8.29
N LEU A 101 2.72 13.60 6.98
CA LEU A 101 3.97 13.30 6.31
C LEU A 101 5.06 14.26 6.77
N THR A 102 6.24 13.71 7.05
CA THR A 102 7.44 14.52 7.15
C THR A 102 7.90 14.94 5.75
N ARG A 103 8.83 15.88 5.67
CA ARG A 103 9.48 16.22 4.41
C ARG A 103 10.16 14.99 3.77
N GLY A 104 10.82 14.14 4.59
CA GLY A 104 11.41 12.89 4.14
C GLY A 104 10.39 11.90 3.61
N GLY A 105 9.24 11.77 4.26
CA GLY A 105 8.15 10.91 3.80
C GLY A 105 7.56 11.36 2.47
N ARG A 106 7.37 12.65 2.30
CA ARG A 106 6.89 13.25 1.06
C ARG A 106 7.87 13.05 -0.08
N HIS A 107 9.16 13.24 0.18
CA HIS A 107 10.22 13.02 -0.79
C HIS A 107 10.31 11.56 -1.22
N LEU A 108 10.27 10.64 -0.26
CA LEU A 108 10.31 9.19 -0.56
C LEU A 108 9.08 8.76 -1.36
N HIS A 109 7.89 9.23 -1.00
CA HIS A 109 6.67 8.95 -1.79
C HIS A 109 6.84 9.37 -3.25
N ALA A 110 7.32 10.58 -3.51
CA ALA A 110 7.55 11.09 -4.87
C ALA A 110 8.57 10.23 -5.64
N GLU A 111 9.58 9.73 -4.96
CA GLU A 111 10.62 8.89 -5.55
C GLU A 111 10.10 7.50 -5.94
N VAL A 112 9.27 6.87 -5.11
CA VAL A 112 8.77 5.51 -5.35
C VAL A 112 7.48 5.45 -6.14
N LEU A 113 6.74 6.54 -6.25
CA LEU A 113 5.48 6.60 -6.98
C LEU A 113 5.58 6.09 -8.42
N PRO A 114 6.58 6.47 -9.24
CA PRO A 114 6.72 5.90 -10.58
C PRO A 114 6.96 4.40 -10.59
N LEU A 115 7.64 3.86 -9.59
CA LEU A 115 7.91 2.42 -9.47
C LEU A 115 6.62 1.66 -9.18
N GLN A 116 5.83 2.15 -8.25
CA GLN A 116 4.53 1.55 -7.92
C GLN A 116 3.59 1.60 -9.14
N ARG A 117 3.51 2.72 -9.82
CA ARG A 117 2.69 2.87 -11.04
C ARG A 117 3.14 1.95 -12.17
N ALA A 118 4.43 1.73 -12.34
CA ALA A 118 4.96 0.79 -13.33
C ALA A 118 4.53 -0.65 -13.03
N VAL A 119 4.53 -1.04 -11.76
CA VAL A 119 4.02 -2.36 -11.35
C VAL A 119 2.52 -2.47 -11.64
N LEU A 120 1.73 -1.46 -11.28
CA LEU A 120 0.28 -1.46 -11.55
C LEU A 120 -0.02 -1.56 -13.05
N ALA A 121 0.71 -0.82 -13.88
CA ALA A 121 0.54 -0.89 -15.34
C ALA A 121 0.83 -2.29 -15.86
N ARG A 122 1.89 -2.94 -15.38
CA ARG A 122 2.27 -4.29 -15.78
C ARG A 122 1.28 -5.35 -15.31
N MET A 123 0.75 -5.22 -14.09
CA MET A 123 -0.11 -6.20 -13.47
C MET A 123 -1.59 -6.03 -13.80
N LEU A 124 -2.04 -4.81 -14.02
CA LEU A 124 -3.46 -4.45 -14.18
C LEU A 124 -3.77 -3.81 -15.53
N GLY A 125 -2.75 -3.52 -16.35
CA GLY A 125 -2.95 -2.91 -17.65
C GLY A 125 -3.67 -3.88 -18.60
N ASP A 126 -4.45 -3.33 -19.54
CA ASP A 126 -5.20 -4.12 -20.53
C ASP A 126 -4.26 -4.96 -21.40
N ASP A 127 -4.65 -6.20 -21.63
CA ASP A 127 -3.89 -7.24 -22.33
C ASP A 127 -3.61 -6.97 -23.83
N GLU A 128 -3.90 -5.79 -24.33
CA GLU A 128 -3.72 -5.51 -25.77
C GLU A 128 -2.25 -5.44 -26.24
N THR A 129 -1.28 -5.49 -25.34
CA THR A 129 0.14 -5.39 -25.69
C THR A 129 1.08 -6.33 -24.93
N ALA A 130 0.58 -7.37 -24.29
CA ALA A 130 1.46 -8.35 -23.66
C ALA A 130 2.01 -9.31 -24.73
N PRO A 131 3.31 -9.30 -25.03
CA PRO A 131 3.89 -10.43 -25.73
C PRO A 131 3.76 -11.66 -24.84
N ASP A 132 3.38 -12.76 -25.43
CA ASP A 132 3.25 -14.10 -24.87
C ASP A 132 4.51 -14.46 -24.06
N SER A 133 4.52 -14.08 -22.79
CA SER A 133 5.59 -14.45 -21.86
C SER A 133 5.06 -15.56 -21.00
N ALA A 134 5.59 -16.73 -21.21
CA ALA A 134 5.35 -17.90 -20.39
C ALA A 134 5.36 -17.54 -18.88
N PRO A 135 4.45 -18.11 -18.08
CA PRO A 135 4.41 -17.82 -16.66
C PRO A 135 5.76 -18.18 -16.03
N PRO A 136 6.30 -17.33 -15.18
CA PRO A 136 7.50 -17.68 -14.43
C PRO A 136 7.20 -18.93 -13.60
N SER A 137 8.02 -19.94 -13.77
CA SER A 137 7.92 -21.19 -13.04
C SER A 137 8.02 -20.95 -11.54
N GLY A 138 6.95 -21.21 -10.83
CA GLY A 138 6.87 -21.40 -9.39
C GLY A 138 6.89 -20.11 -8.55
N PRO A 139 6.16 -20.12 -7.45
CA PRO A 139 6.20 -19.03 -6.49
C PRO A 139 7.55 -19.05 -5.79
N ALA A 140 8.42 -18.16 -6.21
CA ALA A 140 9.42 -17.69 -5.25
C ALA A 140 8.58 -17.03 -4.14
N GLY A 141 8.42 -17.72 -3.03
CA GLY A 141 7.55 -17.28 -1.96
C GLY A 141 7.85 -15.84 -1.60
N CYS A 142 6.84 -15.00 -1.65
CA CYS A 142 6.87 -13.78 -0.86
C CYS A 142 7.07 -14.23 0.58
N ALA A 143 8.31 -14.20 1.03
CA ALA A 143 8.63 -14.52 2.40
C ALA A 143 7.87 -13.54 3.26
N ARG A 144 6.85 -14.03 3.95
CA ARG A 144 6.25 -13.29 5.05
C ARG A 144 7.42 -12.96 5.99
N ARG A 145 7.73 -11.70 6.13
CA ARG A 145 8.64 -11.30 7.19
C ARG A 145 8.12 -11.89 8.49
N PRO A 146 8.94 -12.61 9.25
CA PRO A 146 8.56 -12.96 10.61
C PRO A 146 8.33 -11.66 11.36
N MET A 147 7.19 -11.60 11.99
CA MET A 147 6.89 -10.51 12.93
C MET A 147 7.89 -10.54 14.09
#